data_5b3691573402ae58d109f71e4f9f3987
#
_entry.id   5b3691573402ae58d109f71e4f9f3987
#
_cell.length_a   1.000
_cell.length_b   1.000
_cell.length_c   1.000
_cell.angle_alpha   90.00
_cell.angle_beta   90.00
_cell.angle_gamma   90.00
#
_symmetry.space_group_name_H-M   'P 1'
#
loop_
_entity.id
_entity.type
_entity.pdbx_description
1 polymer ?
#
loop_
_entity_poly.entity_id
_entity_poly.type
_entity_poly.pdbx_seq_one_letter_code
_entity_poly.pdbx_strand_id
1 'polypeptide(L)'
;MKKDTIFVAIDDSKRTLVLGILRPGADAPETRSIPNAPRHVQRLFARVQREGPVLRVCYEAGPSGSDRSRQLTALGVPCQVIAPALTPRKPGDRIKTDRRDAVTVVRLFRAGARTPIRVPDEAGEAGRDLLRCREDVREDLLCWRHRLVKFLARHGRVVPRGPARDPAPLGRDPQPAVRTPRAGTPR
;
A
#
# COMPACT_ATOMS: atom_id res chain seq x y z
N MET A 1 21.21 -6.65 25.47
CA MET A 1 21.95 -6.79 24.19
C MET A 1 21.48 -5.88 23.06
N LYS A 2 21.08 -4.61 23.31
CA LYS A 2 20.67 -3.63 22.26
C LYS A 2 21.56 -2.37 22.29
N LYS A 3 22.68 -2.41 23.06
CA LYS A 3 23.49 -1.21 23.31
C LYS A 3 24.24 -0.67 22.07
N ASP A 4 24.45 -1.52 21.05
CA ASP A 4 25.25 -1.14 19.87
C ASP A 4 24.48 -1.20 18.55
N THR A 5 23.14 -1.20 18.64
CA THR A 5 22.28 -1.31 17.46
C THR A 5 21.67 0.04 17.08
N ILE A 6 21.87 0.46 15.84
CA ILE A 6 21.16 1.58 15.24
C ILE A 6 19.86 1.04 14.63
N PHE A 7 18.73 1.59 15.07
CA PHE A 7 17.42 1.28 14.51
C PHE A 7 16.99 2.39 13.54
N VAL A 8 16.54 2.01 12.36
CA VAL A 8 16.03 2.93 11.35
C VAL A 8 14.65 2.47 10.91
N ALA A 9 13.69 3.37 10.95
CA ALA A 9 12.40 3.18 10.33
C ALA A 9 12.23 4.14 9.16
N ILE A 10 11.68 3.67 8.06
CA ILE A 10 11.47 4.44 6.85
C ILE A 10 9.96 4.57 6.63
N ASP A 11 9.50 5.80 6.48
CA ASP A 11 8.22 6.11 5.87
C ASP A 11 8.45 6.38 4.38
N ASP A 12 7.97 5.44 3.53
CA ASP A 12 8.28 5.40 2.10
C ASP A 12 7.15 6.04 1.29
N SER A 13 7.38 7.24 0.82
CA SER A 13 6.48 7.93 -0.09
C SER A 13 7.09 8.08 -1.48
N LYS A 14 6.26 8.34 -2.48
CA LYS A 14 6.66 8.40 -3.90
C LYS A 14 7.85 9.33 -4.17
N ARG A 15 7.92 10.48 -3.51
CA ARG A 15 8.94 11.51 -3.78
C ARG A 15 9.98 11.65 -2.68
N THR A 16 9.64 11.28 -1.46
CA THR A 16 10.41 11.58 -0.28
C THR A 16 10.40 10.40 0.67
N LEU A 17 11.54 10.11 1.27
CA LEU A 17 11.65 9.18 2.39
C LEU A 17 11.83 9.97 3.67
N VAL A 18 11.02 9.67 4.67
CA VAL A 18 11.23 10.19 6.02
C VAL A 18 11.73 9.05 6.91
N LEU A 19 12.88 9.28 7.53
CA LEU A 19 13.53 8.27 8.35
C LEU A 19 13.49 8.70 9.81
N GLY A 20 13.14 7.75 10.67
CA GLY A 20 13.40 7.84 12.11
C GLY A 20 14.64 7.03 12.42
N ILE A 21 15.67 7.65 12.96
CA ILE A 21 16.97 7.01 13.28
C ILE A 21 17.16 7.07 14.79
N LEU A 22 17.27 5.92 15.42
CA LEU A 22 17.50 5.79 16.85
C LEU A 22 18.86 5.14 17.10
N ARG A 23 19.80 5.94 17.59
CA ARG A 23 21.17 5.51 17.89
C ARG A 23 21.27 4.88 19.28
N PRO A 24 22.32 4.11 19.53
CA PRO A 24 22.63 3.60 20.87
C PRO A 24 22.74 4.76 21.88
N GLY A 25 22.10 4.61 23.03
CA GLY A 25 22.17 5.64 24.11
C GLY A 25 21.32 6.89 23.87
N ALA A 26 20.71 7.05 22.71
CA ALA A 26 19.84 8.20 22.45
C ALA A 26 18.44 7.99 23.05
N ASP A 27 17.93 9.04 23.74
CA ASP A 27 16.58 9.04 24.32
C ASP A 27 15.50 9.30 23.28
N ALA A 28 15.81 10.04 22.23
CA ALA A 28 14.90 10.38 21.17
C ALA A 28 15.43 10.05 19.77
N PRO A 29 14.57 9.59 18.85
CA PRO A 29 14.96 9.40 17.47
C PRO A 29 15.24 10.73 16.75
N GLU A 30 16.30 10.76 15.96
CA GLU A 30 16.51 11.80 14.95
C GLU A 30 15.58 11.53 13.76
N THR A 31 15.00 12.59 13.19
CA THR A 31 14.22 12.49 11.95
C THR A 31 14.99 13.10 10.80
N ARG A 32 15.03 12.40 9.66
CA ARG A 32 15.70 12.86 8.44
C ARG A 32 14.81 12.63 7.23
N SER A 33 14.74 13.64 6.38
CA SER A 33 14.03 13.55 5.10
C SER A 33 15.04 13.58 3.96
N ILE A 34 14.88 12.68 3.00
CA ILE A 34 15.71 12.61 1.79
C ILE A 34 14.83 12.40 0.56
N PRO A 35 15.25 12.84 -0.63
CA PRO A 35 14.59 12.48 -1.87
C PRO A 35 14.55 10.96 -2.06
N ASN A 36 13.42 10.45 -2.56
CA ASN A 36 13.26 9.03 -2.88
C ASN A 36 13.97 8.71 -4.20
N ALA A 37 15.30 8.65 -4.15
CA ALA A 37 16.13 8.27 -5.28
C ALA A 37 17.28 7.36 -4.83
N PRO A 38 17.65 6.34 -5.62
CA PRO A 38 18.62 5.32 -5.23
C PRO A 38 19.93 5.88 -4.69
N ARG A 39 20.47 6.92 -5.31
CA ARG A 39 21.72 7.59 -4.91
C ARG A 39 21.65 8.16 -3.49
N HIS A 40 20.50 8.71 -3.08
CA HIS A 40 20.36 9.31 -1.75
C HIS A 40 20.23 8.23 -0.67
N VAL A 41 19.50 7.17 -0.97
CA VAL A 41 19.39 5.98 -0.11
C VAL A 41 20.78 5.36 0.11
N GLN A 42 21.51 5.10 -0.98
CA GLN A 42 22.86 4.54 -0.91
C GLN A 42 23.82 5.40 -0.06
N ARG A 43 23.85 6.71 -0.30
CA ARG A 43 24.70 7.63 0.48
C ARG A 43 24.34 7.66 1.96
N LEU A 44 23.04 7.68 2.27
CA LEU A 44 22.57 7.69 3.65
C LEU A 44 22.97 6.40 4.38
N PHE A 45 22.65 5.25 3.79
CA PHE A 45 22.92 3.98 4.45
C PHE A 45 24.41 3.65 4.52
N ALA A 46 25.21 4.01 3.52
CA ALA A 46 26.67 3.93 3.59
C ALA A 46 27.25 4.79 4.73
N ARG A 47 26.64 5.93 5.05
CA ARG A 47 27.04 6.74 6.20
C ARG A 47 26.63 6.08 7.51
N VAL A 48 25.35 5.68 7.65
CA VAL A 48 24.82 5.09 8.89
C VAL A 48 25.55 3.77 9.23
N GLN A 49 25.92 2.96 8.24
CA GLN A 49 26.69 1.73 8.45
C GLN A 49 28.07 1.97 9.05
N ARG A 50 28.67 3.14 8.80
CA ARG A 50 29.98 3.50 9.42
C ARG A 50 29.85 3.96 10.86
N GLU A 51 28.66 4.34 11.30
CA GLU A 51 28.41 4.87 12.64
C GLU A 51 28.26 3.77 13.70
N GLY A 52 27.98 2.51 13.30
CA GLY A 52 27.81 1.43 14.27
C GLY A 52 27.84 0.04 13.66
N PRO A 53 28.17 -0.96 14.47
CA PRO A 53 28.41 -2.33 13.98
C PRO A 53 27.12 -3.07 13.62
N VAL A 54 25.97 -2.69 14.18
CA VAL A 54 24.71 -3.38 13.94
C VAL A 54 23.65 -2.38 13.50
N LEU A 55 23.17 -2.55 12.27
CA LEU A 55 22.08 -1.76 11.71
C LEU A 55 20.85 -2.63 11.52
N ARG A 56 19.72 -2.17 12.02
CA ARG A 56 18.40 -2.78 11.76
C ARG A 56 17.47 -1.77 11.14
N VAL A 57 16.89 -2.13 10.01
CA VAL A 57 16.01 -1.25 9.24
C VAL A 57 14.64 -1.88 9.09
N CYS A 58 13.60 -1.05 9.14
CA CYS A 58 12.26 -1.46 8.77
C CYS A 58 11.54 -0.37 7.96
N TYR A 59 10.54 -0.78 7.19
CA TYR A 59 9.55 0.12 6.61
C TYR A 59 8.17 -0.56 6.59
N GLU A 60 7.12 0.24 6.55
CA GLU A 60 5.76 -0.29 6.42
C GLU A 60 5.46 -0.64 4.96
N ALA A 61 4.87 -1.83 4.74
CA ALA A 61 4.40 -2.22 3.42
C ALA A 61 3.41 -1.18 2.88
N GLY A 62 3.67 -0.70 1.67
CA GLY A 62 2.92 0.38 1.07
C GLY A 62 2.93 0.30 -0.46
N PRO A 63 2.60 1.41 -1.15
CA PRO A 63 2.49 1.44 -2.61
C PRO A 63 3.79 1.13 -3.36
N SER A 64 4.95 1.28 -2.70
CA SER A 64 6.26 0.95 -3.27
C SER A 64 6.58 -0.55 -3.26
N GLY A 65 5.66 -1.38 -2.76
CA GLY A 65 5.85 -2.83 -2.72
C GLY A 65 7.10 -3.26 -1.96
N SER A 66 7.83 -4.23 -2.48
CA SER A 66 9.03 -4.78 -1.87
C SER A 66 10.35 -4.19 -2.42
N ASP A 67 10.29 -3.22 -3.34
CA ASP A 67 11.48 -2.64 -3.98
C ASP A 67 12.47 -2.05 -2.97
N ARG A 68 11.97 -1.40 -1.92
CA ARG A 68 12.81 -0.85 -0.86
C ARG A 68 13.60 -1.94 -0.13
N SER A 69 12.96 -3.06 0.16
CA SER A 69 13.61 -4.21 0.78
C SER A 69 14.73 -4.77 -0.10
N ARG A 70 14.46 -4.94 -1.40
CA ARG A 70 15.44 -5.42 -2.37
C ARG A 70 16.62 -4.46 -2.50
N GLN A 71 16.35 -3.14 -2.63
CA GLN A 71 17.38 -2.11 -2.70
C GLN A 71 18.30 -2.14 -1.47
N LEU A 72 17.73 -2.21 -0.26
CA LEU A 72 18.50 -2.24 0.96
C LEU A 72 19.28 -3.55 1.11
N THR A 73 18.70 -4.68 0.76
CA THR A 73 19.37 -5.98 0.73
C THR A 73 20.58 -5.97 -0.21
N ALA A 74 20.44 -5.37 -1.39
CA ALA A 74 21.56 -5.21 -2.34
C ALA A 74 22.70 -4.33 -1.78
N LEU A 75 22.40 -3.43 -0.85
CA LEU A 75 23.40 -2.62 -0.12
C LEU A 75 23.96 -3.33 1.14
N GLY A 76 23.61 -4.59 1.37
CA GLY A 76 24.00 -5.33 2.57
C GLY A 76 23.32 -4.84 3.85
N VAL A 77 22.18 -4.16 3.73
CA VAL A 77 21.42 -3.64 4.87
C VAL A 77 20.23 -4.55 5.16
N PRO A 78 20.20 -5.26 6.30
CA PRO A 78 19.05 -6.07 6.68
C PRO A 78 17.81 -5.20 6.87
N CYS A 79 16.76 -5.47 6.10
CA CYS A 79 15.53 -4.72 6.13
C CYS A 79 14.32 -5.62 6.40
N GLN A 80 13.48 -5.22 7.35
CA GLN A 80 12.22 -5.88 7.66
C GLN A 80 11.05 -5.08 7.09
N VAL A 81 10.19 -5.74 6.35
CA VAL A 81 8.91 -5.16 5.90
C VAL A 81 7.87 -5.43 6.98
N ILE A 82 7.11 -4.43 7.35
CA ILE A 82 6.16 -4.49 8.46
C ILE A 82 4.74 -4.29 7.93
N ALA A 83 3.79 -5.04 8.50
CA ALA A 83 2.38 -4.90 8.18
C ALA A 83 1.79 -3.62 8.82
N PRO A 84 1.26 -2.65 8.06
CA PRO A 84 0.66 -1.43 8.60
C PRO A 84 -0.57 -1.73 9.47
N ALA A 85 -1.37 -2.71 9.07
CA ALA A 85 -2.61 -3.09 9.77
C ALA A 85 -2.39 -3.63 11.19
N LEU A 86 -1.19 -4.16 11.48
CA LEU A 86 -0.83 -4.71 12.79
C LEU A 86 -0.10 -3.67 13.67
N THR A 87 -0.03 -2.42 13.22
CA THR A 87 0.57 -1.34 13.99
C THR A 87 -0.40 -0.85 15.06
N PRO A 88 -0.02 -0.89 16.36
CA PRO A 88 -0.83 -0.29 17.41
C PRO A 88 -1.01 1.21 17.16
N ARG A 89 -2.26 1.66 17.04
CA ARG A 89 -2.61 3.09 16.93
C ARG A 89 -3.13 3.57 18.27
N LYS A 90 -2.65 4.73 18.72
CA LYS A 90 -3.23 5.37 19.90
C LYS A 90 -4.55 6.03 19.51
N PRO A 91 -5.65 5.81 20.28
CA PRO A 91 -6.87 6.58 20.10
C PRO A 91 -6.58 8.07 20.27
N GLY A 92 -6.99 8.90 19.32
CA GLY A 92 -6.86 10.37 19.44
C GLY A 92 -5.74 11.02 18.61
N ASP A 93 -4.84 10.29 17.98
CA ASP A 93 -3.84 10.86 17.08
C ASP A 93 -4.50 11.31 15.75
N ARG A 94 -5.10 12.52 15.77
CA ARG A 94 -5.80 13.10 14.60
C ARG A 94 -4.86 13.74 13.58
N ILE A 95 -3.64 14.12 13.98
CA ILE A 95 -2.70 14.79 13.08
C ILE A 95 -1.59 13.81 12.72
N LYS A 96 -1.78 13.18 11.57
CA LYS A 96 -0.75 12.33 10.94
C LYS A 96 0.30 13.22 10.28
N THR A 97 1.56 13.12 10.71
CA THR A 97 2.70 13.71 10.01
C THR A 97 3.76 12.64 9.82
N ASP A 98 4.36 12.57 8.63
CA ASP A 98 5.38 11.58 8.26
C ASP A 98 6.53 11.53 9.30
N ARG A 99 6.89 12.68 9.88
CA ARG A 99 7.92 12.74 10.94
C ARG A 99 7.50 12.04 12.23
N ARG A 100 6.26 12.27 12.69
CA ARG A 100 5.72 11.62 13.90
C ARG A 100 5.56 10.12 13.67
N ASP A 101 5.14 9.75 12.49
CA ASP A 101 5.01 8.35 12.10
C ASP A 101 6.37 7.67 12.11
N ALA A 102 7.40 8.23 11.49
CA ALA A 102 8.76 7.68 11.49
C ALA A 102 9.32 7.52 12.92
N VAL A 103 9.09 8.50 13.80
CA VAL A 103 9.48 8.43 15.24
C VAL A 103 8.75 7.30 15.96
N THR A 104 7.44 7.19 15.75
CA THR A 104 6.63 6.13 16.37
C THR A 104 7.04 4.76 15.89
N VAL A 105 7.23 4.61 14.57
CA VAL A 105 7.63 3.34 13.95
C VAL A 105 8.97 2.87 14.48
N VAL A 106 9.99 3.73 14.54
CA VAL A 106 11.31 3.32 15.02
C VAL A 106 11.33 2.95 16.50
N ARG A 107 10.53 3.62 17.34
CA ARG A 107 10.39 3.26 18.75
C ARG A 107 9.74 1.88 18.93
N LEU A 108 8.65 1.63 18.22
CA LEU A 108 7.96 0.35 18.25
C LEU A 108 8.84 -0.77 17.67
N PHE A 109 9.61 -0.47 16.62
CA PHE A 109 10.55 -1.40 16.03
C PHE A 109 11.65 -1.80 17.01
N ARG A 110 12.26 -0.82 17.73
CA ARG A 110 13.23 -1.08 18.80
C ARG A 110 12.64 -1.93 19.93
N ALA A 111 11.37 -1.67 20.28
CA ALA A 111 10.66 -2.42 21.30
C ALA A 111 10.33 -3.87 20.90
N GLY A 112 10.44 -4.20 19.60
CA GLY A 112 10.02 -5.50 19.07
C GLY A 112 8.49 -5.63 18.92
N ALA A 113 7.76 -4.53 19.02
CA ALA A 113 6.30 -4.47 18.92
C ALA A 113 5.81 -4.35 17.47
N ARG A 114 6.57 -4.90 16.51
CA ARG A 114 6.26 -4.88 15.08
C ARG A 114 6.31 -6.28 14.50
N THR A 115 5.30 -6.62 13.73
CA THR A 115 5.22 -7.93 13.07
C THR A 115 5.81 -7.84 11.67
N PRO A 116 6.94 -8.50 11.40
CA PRO A 116 7.49 -8.57 10.06
C PRO A 116 6.60 -9.43 9.16
N ILE A 117 6.51 -9.04 7.90
CA ILE A 117 5.87 -9.85 6.86
C ILE A 117 6.92 -10.49 5.96
N ARG A 118 6.56 -11.62 5.38
CA ARG A 118 7.40 -12.25 4.37
C ARG A 118 7.38 -11.42 3.10
N VAL A 119 8.56 -11.05 2.64
CA VAL A 119 8.75 -10.41 1.33
C VAL A 119 8.65 -11.50 0.26
N PRO A 120 7.73 -11.37 -0.72
CA PRO A 120 7.65 -12.31 -1.84
C PRO A 120 8.85 -12.13 -2.78
N ASP A 121 9.13 -13.14 -3.57
CA ASP A 121 9.98 -12.98 -4.74
C ASP A 121 9.30 -12.10 -5.80
N GLU A 122 10.04 -11.67 -6.82
CA GLU A 122 9.52 -10.77 -7.85
C GLU A 122 8.35 -11.38 -8.63
N ALA A 123 8.41 -12.66 -8.94
CA ALA A 123 7.35 -13.35 -9.65
C ALA A 123 6.07 -13.46 -8.82
N GLY A 124 6.21 -13.78 -7.54
CA GLY A 124 5.09 -13.85 -6.60
C GLY A 124 4.47 -12.48 -6.32
N GLU A 125 5.28 -11.40 -6.28
CA GLU A 125 4.77 -10.04 -6.15
C GLU A 125 4.00 -9.62 -7.40
N ALA A 126 4.57 -9.80 -8.58
CA ALA A 126 3.91 -9.51 -9.86
C ALA A 126 2.58 -10.26 -10.03
N GLY A 127 2.55 -11.55 -9.66
CA GLY A 127 1.33 -12.35 -9.67
C GLY A 127 0.25 -11.82 -8.74
N ARG A 128 0.61 -11.41 -7.52
CA ARG A 128 -0.32 -10.79 -6.57
C ARG A 128 -0.86 -9.46 -7.08
N ASP A 129 -0.01 -8.62 -7.65
CA ASP A 129 -0.40 -7.31 -8.17
C ASP A 129 -1.34 -7.44 -9.37
N LEU A 130 -1.09 -8.41 -10.24
CA LEU A 130 -2.00 -8.73 -11.35
C LEU A 130 -3.38 -9.19 -10.84
N LEU A 131 -3.41 -10.07 -9.83
CA LEU A 131 -4.68 -10.54 -9.25
C LEU A 131 -5.45 -9.42 -8.57
N ARG A 132 -4.76 -8.52 -7.83
CA ARG A 132 -5.38 -7.34 -7.23
C ARG A 132 -5.94 -6.39 -8.27
N CYS A 133 -5.14 -6.06 -9.29
CA CYS A 133 -5.59 -5.22 -10.39
C CYS A 133 -6.83 -5.79 -11.09
N ARG A 134 -6.85 -7.12 -11.34
CA ARG A 134 -8.03 -7.80 -11.89
C ARG A 134 -9.25 -7.65 -10.98
N GLU A 135 -9.08 -7.82 -9.67
CA GLU A 135 -10.18 -7.70 -8.71
C GLU A 135 -10.70 -6.26 -8.63
N ASP A 136 -9.83 -5.26 -8.59
CA ASP A 136 -10.19 -3.85 -8.58
C ASP A 136 -11.02 -3.50 -9.83
N VAL A 137 -10.61 -3.94 -11.02
CA VAL A 137 -11.37 -3.73 -12.28
C VAL A 137 -12.73 -4.43 -12.22
N ARG A 138 -12.80 -5.64 -11.62
CA ARG A 138 -14.07 -6.35 -11.47
C ARG A 138 -15.03 -5.61 -10.54
N GLU A 139 -14.54 -5.07 -9.45
CA GLU A 139 -15.33 -4.27 -8.50
C GLU A 139 -15.80 -2.96 -9.14
N ASP A 140 -14.93 -2.27 -9.86
CA ASP A 140 -15.28 -1.06 -10.61
C ASP A 140 -16.39 -1.33 -11.64
N LEU A 141 -16.28 -2.41 -12.40
CA LEU A 141 -17.30 -2.81 -13.35
C LEU A 141 -18.66 -3.05 -12.65
N LEU A 142 -18.65 -3.71 -11.49
CA LEU A 142 -19.87 -3.93 -10.70
C LEU A 142 -20.46 -2.61 -10.20
N CYS A 143 -19.65 -1.71 -9.71
CA CYS A 143 -20.06 -0.36 -9.29
C CYS A 143 -20.70 0.43 -10.44
N TRP A 144 -20.09 0.41 -11.63
CA TRP A 144 -20.62 1.08 -12.81
C TRP A 144 -21.95 0.48 -13.28
N ARG A 145 -22.08 -0.85 -13.26
CA ARG A 145 -23.35 -1.52 -13.54
C ARG A 145 -24.45 -1.09 -12.57
N HIS A 146 -24.17 -1.03 -11.29
CA HIS A 146 -25.12 -0.56 -10.29
C HIS A 146 -25.52 0.90 -10.52
N ARG A 147 -24.57 1.79 -10.80
CA ARG A 147 -24.84 3.20 -11.11
C ARG A 147 -25.74 3.34 -12.33
N LEU A 148 -25.46 2.58 -13.40
CA LEU A 148 -26.26 2.59 -14.62
C LEU A 148 -27.71 2.10 -14.38
N VAL A 149 -27.86 0.99 -13.66
CA VAL A 149 -29.19 0.45 -13.32
C VAL A 149 -30.00 1.47 -12.50
N LYS A 150 -29.35 2.11 -11.50
CA LYS A 150 -30.01 3.16 -10.70
C LYS A 150 -30.35 4.40 -11.52
N PHE A 151 -29.51 4.79 -12.46
CA PHE A 151 -29.80 5.89 -13.39
C PHE A 151 -31.00 5.57 -14.25
N LEU A 152 -31.05 4.41 -14.90
CA LEU A 152 -32.18 3.99 -15.75
C LEU A 152 -33.49 3.90 -14.95
N ALA A 153 -33.43 3.37 -13.73
CA ALA A 153 -34.60 3.28 -12.86
C ALA A 153 -35.18 4.65 -12.52
N ARG A 154 -34.38 5.68 -12.30
CA ARG A 154 -34.82 7.06 -12.06
C ARG A 154 -35.54 7.67 -13.29
N HIS A 155 -35.25 7.16 -14.46
CA HIS A 155 -35.93 7.56 -15.72
C HIS A 155 -37.06 6.61 -16.12
N GLY A 156 -37.60 5.82 -15.18
CA GLY A 156 -38.69 4.88 -15.43
C GLY A 156 -38.33 3.69 -16.32
N ARG A 157 -37.03 3.46 -16.55
CA ARG A 157 -36.55 2.35 -17.37
C ARG A 157 -36.04 1.22 -16.47
N VAL A 158 -36.62 0.04 -16.63
CA VAL A 158 -36.18 -1.16 -15.88
C VAL A 158 -35.37 -2.04 -16.83
N VAL A 159 -34.14 -2.35 -16.41
CA VAL A 159 -33.32 -3.34 -17.12
C VAL A 159 -33.83 -4.72 -16.75
N PRO A 160 -34.27 -5.56 -17.70
CA PRO A 160 -34.66 -6.93 -17.40
C PRO A 160 -33.48 -7.68 -16.75
N ARG A 161 -33.74 -8.42 -15.68
CA ARG A 161 -32.77 -9.37 -15.17
C ARG A 161 -32.58 -10.45 -16.22
N GLY A 162 -31.46 -10.43 -16.93
CA GLY A 162 -31.05 -11.56 -17.75
C GLY A 162 -30.84 -12.80 -16.89
N PRO A 163 -30.96 -14.00 -17.46
CA PRO A 163 -30.57 -15.21 -16.75
C PRO A 163 -29.15 -15.04 -16.18
N ALA A 164 -28.92 -15.55 -14.97
CA ALA A 164 -27.58 -15.55 -14.36
C ALA A 164 -26.60 -16.16 -15.39
N ARG A 165 -25.77 -15.31 -15.98
CA ARG A 165 -24.80 -15.78 -16.97
C ARG A 165 -23.56 -16.20 -16.22
N ASP A 166 -23.17 -17.45 -16.44
CA ASP A 166 -21.79 -17.83 -16.38
C ASP A 166 -20.95 -16.86 -17.21
N PRO A 167 -19.73 -16.50 -16.78
CA PRO A 167 -18.89 -15.57 -17.52
C PRO A 167 -18.67 -16.13 -18.94
N ALA A 168 -19.42 -15.59 -19.89
CA ALA A 168 -19.24 -15.93 -21.29
C ALA A 168 -17.82 -15.56 -21.71
N PRO A 169 -17.16 -16.36 -22.53
CA PRO A 169 -15.83 -16.04 -23.05
C PRO A 169 -15.90 -14.68 -23.77
N LEU A 170 -14.88 -13.86 -23.53
CA LEU A 170 -14.67 -12.55 -24.14
C LEU A 170 -14.95 -12.62 -25.66
N GLY A 171 -16.04 -12.06 -26.11
CA GLY A 171 -16.22 -12.04 -27.54
C GLY A 171 -17.60 -11.77 -28.15
N ARG A 172 -18.66 -11.43 -27.44
CA ARG A 172 -19.87 -10.85 -28.06
C ARG A 172 -20.79 -10.22 -27.03
N ASP A 173 -20.90 -8.90 -27.04
CA ASP A 173 -21.96 -8.16 -26.36
C ASP A 173 -23.29 -8.36 -27.10
N PRO A 174 -24.34 -8.92 -26.46
CA PRO A 174 -25.69 -8.79 -27.02
C PRO A 174 -26.18 -7.39 -26.74
N GLN A 175 -26.61 -6.71 -27.80
CA GLN A 175 -27.25 -5.41 -27.66
C GLN A 175 -28.43 -5.49 -26.68
N PRO A 176 -28.55 -4.54 -25.74
CA PRO A 176 -29.70 -4.49 -24.83
C PRO A 176 -30.95 -4.12 -25.63
N ALA A 177 -31.96 -4.98 -25.61
CA ALA A 177 -33.27 -4.66 -26.15
C ALA A 177 -33.91 -3.52 -25.32
N VAL A 178 -33.81 -2.31 -25.81
CA VAL A 178 -34.51 -1.15 -25.25
C VAL A 178 -35.97 -1.25 -25.65
N ARG A 179 -36.86 -1.71 -24.77
CA ARG A 179 -38.31 -1.61 -24.99
C ARG A 179 -38.73 -0.14 -24.80
N THR A 180 -39.09 0.49 -25.88
CA THR A 180 -39.82 1.78 -25.82
C THR A 180 -41.26 1.52 -25.32
N PRO A 181 -41.80 2.36 -24.40
CA PRO A 181 -43.20 2.25 -24.02
C PRO A 181 -44.07 2.56 -25.24
N ARG A 182 -45.06 1.69 -25.51
CA ARG A 182 -46.11 1.96 -26.52
C ARG A 182 -46.85 3.24 -26.14
N ALA A 183 -46.90 4.18 -27.06
CA ALA A 183 -47.73 5.35 -26.93
C ALA A 183 -49.21 4.90 -26.77
N GLY A 184 -49.81 5.28 -25.64
CA GLY A 184 -51.23 5.03 -25.41
C GLY A 184 -52.04 5.83 -26.39
N THR A 185 -52.98 5.17 -27.03
CA THR A 185 -54.02 5.76 -27.87
C THR A 185 -54.91 6.66 -27.02
N PRO A 186 -55.17 7.94 -27.41
CA PRO A 186 -56.13 8.77 -26.71
C PRO A 186 -57.54 8.30 -27.04
N ARG A 187 -58.41 8.26 -26.01
CA ARG A 187 -59.85 8.22 -26.15
C ARG A 187 -60.41 9.63 -26.24
#